data_56c1dd665b29ebd086b93eda23ae6fdb
#
_entry.id   56c1dd665b29ebd086b93eda23ae6fdb
#
_cell.length_a   1.000
_cell.length_b   1.000
_cell.length_c   1.000
_cell.angle_alpha   90.00
_cell.angle_beta   90.00
_cell.angle_gamma   90.00
#
_symmetry.space_group_name_H-M   'P 1'
#
loop_
_entity.id
_entity.type
_entity.pdbx_description
1 polymer ?
#
loop_
_entity_poly.entity_id
_entity_poly.type
_entity_poly.pdbx_seq_one_letter_code
_entity_poly.pdbx_strand_id
1 'polypeptide(L)'
;MKPGPANHVRIARPCHDLRASERFWVGGLGLQVLFRVDESAEDGHALVMVGWPGAAWHLELVHDPDDLTPAAPTQEDLLVLYLGGEVDEDVIGRLVNAGGTRVTARNPYWDQWGITIADPDGYRLVLSTRSWP
;
A
#
# COMPACT_ATOMS: atom_id res chain seq x y z
N MET A 1 29.00 5.33 5.79
CA MET A 1 28.03 4.41 5.16
C MET A 1 27.43 5.08 3.94
N LYS A 2 27.15 4.34 2.91
CA LYS A 2 26.56 4.85 1.67
C LYS A 2 25.28 4.09 1.34
N PRO A 3 24.25 4.76 0.79
CA PRO A 3 23.07 4.05 0.30
C PRO A 3 23.44 3.09 -0.84
N GLY A 4 22.75 1.97 -0.89
CA GLY A 4 22.98 0.96 -1.91
C GLY A 4 21.82 -0.01 -2.04
N PRO A 5 21.91 -0.96 -2.98
CA PRO A 5 20.78 -1.84 -3.33
C PRO A 5 20.37 -2.79 -2.20
N ALA A 6 21.21 -2.97 -1.20
CA ALA A 6 20.90 -3.84 -0.06
C ALA A 6 20.19 -3.10 1.08
N ASN A 7 19.99 -1.79 0.97
CA ASN A 7 19.30 -1.05 2.00
C ASN A 7 17.81 -1.33 1.98
N HIS A 8 17.25 -1.53 3.17
CA HIS A 8 15.83 -1.72 3.32
C HIS A 8 15.08 -0.40 3.08
N VAL A 9 13.93 -0.44 2.40
CA VAL A 9 13.12 0.73 2.07
C VAL A 9 11.87 0.74 2.92
N ARG A 10 11.64 1.85 3.63
CA ARG A 10 10.36 2.12 4.28
C ARG A 10 9.69 3.28 3.54
N ILE A 11 8.41 3.10 3.22
CA ILE A 11 7.58 4.16 2.64
C ILE A 11 6.49 4.47 3.66
N ALA A 12 6.52 5.68 4.23
CA ALA A 12 5.54 6.12 5.20
C ALA A 12 4.43 6.92 4.50
N ARG A 13 3.19 6.65 4.87
CA ARG A 13 2.01 7.29 4.28
C ARG A 13 1.03 7.69 5.36
N PRO A 14 0.53 8.94 5.36
CA PRO A 14 -0.58 9.29 6.22
C PRO A 14 -1.84 8.56 5.75
N CYS A 15 -2.68 8.16 6.69
CA CYS A 15 -3.97 7.56 6.40
C CYS A 15 -5.06 8.21 7.26
N HIS A 16 -6.26 8.30 6.70
CA HIS A 16 -7.40 8.90 7.39
C HIS A 16 -7.96 7.95 8.46
N ASP A 17 -8.08 6.67 8.11
CA ASP A 17 -8.58 5.62 9.01
C ASP A 17 -7.58 4.47 8.99
N LEU A 18 -6.82 4.32 10.07
CA LEU A 18 -5.74 3.34 10.16
C LEU A 18 -6.26 1.90 10.02
N ARG A 19 -7.44 1.61 10.60
CA ARG A 19 -8.02 0.27 10.51
C ARG A 19 -8.47 -0.07 9.10
N ALA A 20 -9.03 0.91 8.39
CA ALA A 20 -9.43 0.72 6.99
C ALA A 20 -8.21 0.47 6.11
N SER A 21 -7.13 1.23 6.31
CA SER A 21 -5.88 1.05 5.58
C SER A 21 -5.25 -0.32 5.87
N GLU A 22 -5.19 -0.71 7.13
CA GLU A 22 -4.67 -2.03 7.51
C GLU A 22 -5.50 -3.15 6.88
N ARG A 23 -6.81 -3.02 6.91
CA ARG A 23 -7.71 -4.04 6.32
C ARG A 23 -7.42 -4.23 4.83
N PHE A 24 -7.18 -3.15 4.10
CA PHE A 24 -6.84 -3.23 2.69
C PHE A 24 -5.49 -3.91 2.44
N TRP A 25 -4.44 -3.43 3.13
CA TRP A 25 -3.09 -3.90 2.87
C TRP A 25 -2.81 -5.29 3.46
N VAL A 26 -3.41 -5.62 4.59
CA VAL A 26 -3.25 -6.94 5.24
C VAL A 26 -4.34 -7.90 4.76
N GLY A 27 -5.60 -7.56 4.92
CA GLY A 27 -6.72 -8.43 4.53
C GLY A 27 -6.86 -8.56 3.02
N GLY A 28 -6.62 -7.50 2.29
CA GLY A 28 -6.73 -7.47 0.83
C GLY A 28 -5.49 -7.99 0.11
N LEU A 29 -4.35 -7.32 0.28
CA LEU A 29 -3.13 -7.68 -0.43
C LEU A 29 -2.40 -8.89 0.18
N GLY A 30 -2.56 -9.12 1.47
CA GLY A 30 -1.91 -10.22 2.15
C GLY A 30 -0.57 -9.85 2.80
N LEU A 31 -0.31 -8.56 3.01
CA LEU A 31 0.82 -8.15 3.83
C LEU A 31 0.61 -8.57 5.27
N GLN A 32 1.69 -8.62 6.04
CA GLN A 32 1.65 -8.94 7.47
C GLN A 32 1.95 -7.69 8.30
N VAL A 33 1.40 -7.64 9.50
CA VAL A 33 1.76 -6.59 10.45
C VAL A 33 3.16 -6.91 10.98
N LEU A 34 4.10 -6.00 10.74
CA LEU A 34 5.48 -6.14 11.18
C LEU A 34 5.74 -5.43 12.50
N PHE A 35 5.04 -4.33 12.74
CA PHE A 35 5.18 -3.53 13.96
C PHE A 35 3.96 -2.64 14.12
N ARG A 36 3.60 -2.31 15.38
CA ARG A 36 2.44 -1.48 15.68
C ARG A 36 2.72 -0.58 16.87
N VAL A 37 2.31 0.69 16.74
CA VAL A 37 2.18 1.61 17.87
C VAL A 37 0.72 2.07 17.90
N ASP A 38 0.04 1.85 19.00
CA ASP A 38 -1.38 2.16 19.10
C ASP A 38 -1.66 3.61 19.51
N GLU A 39 -2.93 3.98 19.57
CA GLU A 39 -3.38 5.34 19.86
C GLU A 39 -3.07 5.79 21.29
N SER A 40 -2.66 4.89 22.18
CA SER A 40 -2.27 5.22 23.54
C SER A 40 -0.84 5.76 23.64
N ALA A 41 -0.10 5.85 22.54
CA ALA A 41 1.21 6.46 22.52
C ALA A 41 1.14 7.92 22.99
N GLU A 42 2.23 8.40 23.60
CA GLU A 42 2.28 9.70 24.30
C GLU A 42 1.88 10.87 23.39
N ASP A 43 2.26 10.84 22.12
CA ASP A 43 1.94 11.89 21.15
C ASP A 43 0.59 11.67 20.43
N GLY A 44 -0.11 10.57 20.77
CA GLY A 44 -1.38 10.23 20.15
C GLY A 44 -1.29 9.69 18.74
N HIS A 45 -0.10 9.63 18.12
CA HIS A 45 0.08 9.04 16.81
C HIS A 45 -0.01 7.52 16.90
N ALA A 46 -0.81 6.94 16.01
CA ALA A 46 -0.88 5.51 15.81
C ALA A 46 -0.23 5.16 14.49
N LEU A 47 0.48 4.05 14.44
CA LEU A 47 1.04 3.56 13.18
C LEU A 47 1.02 2.04 13.14
N VAL A 48 1.00 1.52 11.94
CA VAL A 48 1.20 0.10 11.68
C VAL A 48 2.17 -0.05 10.51
N MET A 49 3.17 -0.89 10.70
CA MET A 49 4.09 -1.26 9.63
C MET A 49 3.62 -2.58 9.05
N VAL A 50 3.45 -2.61 7.74
CA VAL A 50 2.93 -3.77 7.02
C VAL A 50 3.85 -4.13 5.87
N GLY A 51 4.07 -5.42 5.67
CA GLY A 51 4.96 -5.90 4.61
C GLY A 51 5.06 -7.41 4.62
N TRP A 52 5.88 -7.95 3.74
CA TRP A 52 6.22 -9.36 3.77
C TRP A 52 7.52 -9.56 4.53
N PRO A 53 7.56 -10.45 5.53
CA PRO A 53 8.82 -10.76 6.21
C PRO A 53 9.88 -11.19 5.20
N GLY A 54 11.07 -10.63 5.32
CA GLY A 54 12.17 -10.93 4.40
C GLY A 54 12.22 -10.09 3.14
N ALA A 55 11.18 -9.32 2.83
CA ALA A 55 11.25 -8.38 1.71
C ALA A 55 12.12 -7.18 2.08
N ALA A 56 12.73 -6.56 1.08
CA ALA A 56 13.59 -5.40 1.28
C ALA A 56 12.82 -4.07 1.35
N TRP A 57 11.53 -4.11 1.55
CA TRP A 57 10.67 -2.94 1.66
C TRP A 57 9.47 -3.21 2.56
N HIS A 58 8.90 -2.15 3.13
CA HIS A 58 7.62 -2.21 3.80
C HIS A 58 6.95 -0.84 3.80
N LEU A 59 5.66 -0.82 4.12
CA LEU A 59 4.88 0.40 4.29
C LEU A 59 4.71 0.71 5.78
N GLU A 60 4.72 2.00 6.11
CA GLU A 60 4.29 2.50 7.40
C GLU A 60 3.02 3.31 7.18
N LEU A 61 1.94 2.89 7.80
CA LEU A 61 0.65 3.59 7.76
C LEU A 61 0.53 4.39 9.05
N VAL A 62 0.40 5.71 8.94
CA VAL A 62 0.43 6.62 10.10
C VAL A 62 -0.85 7.41 10.16
N HIS A 63 -1.46 7.45 11.33
CA HIS A 63 -2.60 8.33 11.57
C HIS A 63 -2.18 9.48 12.49
N ASP A 64 -2.33 10.72 11.98
CA ASP A 64 -2.10 11.93 12.74
C ASP A 64 -3.42 12.32 13.43
N PRO A 65 -3.48 12.30 14.79
CA PRO A 65 -4.72 12.60 15.49
C PRO A 65 -5.21 14.03 15.28
N ASP A 66 -4.32 14.96 14.95
CA ASP A 66 -4.67 16.36 14.69
C ASP A 66 -5.03 16.63 13.23
N ASP A 67 -4.91 15.61 12.37
CA ASP A 67 -5.20 15.66 10.93
C ASP A 67 -4.47 16.81 10.21
N LEU A 68 -3.24 17.12 10.67
CA LEU A 68 -2.42 18.17 10.06
C LEU A 68 -1.72 17.71 8.78
N THR A 69 -1.63 16.40 8.57
CA THR A 69 -1.00 15.80 7.41
C THR A 69 -1.95 14.76 6.80
N PRO A 70 -3.07 15.21 6.20
CA PRO A 70 -4.03 14.29 5.62
C PRO A 70 -3.46 13.59 4.39
N ALA A 71 -3.97 12.39 4.10
CA ALA A 71 -3.65 11.69 2.88
C ALA A 71 -4.12 12.50 1.67
N ALA A 72 -3.24 12.73 0.71
CA ALA A 72 -3.54 13.49 -0.50
C ALA A 72 -2.80 12.91 -1.72
N PRO A 73 -2.99 11.61 -2.03
CA PRO A 73 -2.29 11.02 -3.15
C PRO A 73 -2.81 11.54 -4.48
N THR A 74 -1.93 11.58 -5.47
CA THR A 74 -2.30 11.85 -6.85
C THR A 74 -2.51 10.53 -7.61
N GLN A 75 -3.01 10.62 -8.83
CA GLN A 75 -3.18 9.43 -9.69
C GLN A 75 -1.86 8.84 -10.16
N GLU A 76 -0.74 9.51 -9.93
CA GLU A 76 0.60 9.03 -10.28
C GLU A 76 1.39 8.54 -9.05
N ASP A 77 0.80 8.56 -7.86
CA ASP A 77 1.38 7.96 -6.68
C ASP A 77 1.08 6.46 -6.69
N LEU A 78 1.94 5.70 -7.36
CA LEU A 78 1.73 4.28 -7.63
C LEU A 78 2.69 3.43 -6.83
N LEU A 79 2.17 2.38 -6.20
CA LEU A 79 2.94 1.24 -5.73
C LEU A 79 2.72 0.11 -6.73
N VAL A 80 3.77 -0.29 -7.43
CA VAL A 80 3.68 -1.29 -8.50
C VAL A 80 4.34 -2.58 -8.06
N LEU A 81 3.60 -3.68 -8.13
CA LEU A 81 4.13 -5.02 -7.94
C LEU A 81 4.16 -5.72 -9.29
N TYR A 82 5.35 -6.16 -9.69
CA TYR A 82 5.55 -6.92 -10.93
C TYR A 82 5.36 -8.40 -10.65
N LEU A 83 4.23 -8.97 -11.11
CA LEU A 83 3.87 -10.35 -10.81
C LEU A 83 4.49 -11.36 -11.77
N GLY A 84 4.82 -10.91 -13.00
CA GLY A 84 5.36 -11.80 -14.01
C GLY A 84 4.34 -12.77 -14.60
N GLY A 85 3.07 -12.45 -14.53
CA GLY A 85 1.98 -13.28 -15.01
C GLY A 85 0.63 -12.64 -14.74
N GLU A 86 -0.43 -13.31 -15.13
CA GLU A 86 -1.78 -12.79 -14.97
C GLU A 86 -2.17 -12.66 -13.51
N VAL A 87 -2.99 -11.65 -13.20
CA VAL A 87 -3.48 -11.39 -11.85
C VAL A 87 -4.64 -12.34 -11.56
N ASP A 88 -4.55 -13.09 -10.45
CA ASP A 88 -5.65 -13.95 -10.03
C ASP A 88 -6.89 -13.12 -9.68
N GLU A 89 -8.04 -13.53 -10.17
CA GLU A 89 -9.31 -12.86 -9.86
C GLU A 89 -9.61 -12.87 -8.36
N ASP A 90 -9.17 -13.90 -7.64
CA ASP A 90 -9.34 -13.99 -6.19
C ASP A 90 -8.60 -12.87 -5.46
N VAL A 91 -7.43 -12.48 -5.94
CA VAL A 91 -6.65 -11.37 -5.36
C VAL A 91 -7.41 -10.06 -5.55
N ILE A 92 -7.93 -9.82 -6.74
CA ILE A 92 -8.73 -8.63 -7.06
C ILE A 92 -9.97 -8.57 -6.17
N GLY A 93 -10.68 -9.69 -6.04
CA GLY A 93 -11.87 -9.79 -5.21
C GLY A 93 -11.59 -9.48 -3.74
N ARG A 94 -10.48 -10.01 -3.19
CA ARG A 94 -10.07 -9.72 -1.81
C ARG A 94 -9.77 -8.25 -1.59
N LEU A 95 -9.06 -7.62 -2.53
CA LEU A 95 -8.72 -6.20 -2.44
C LEU A 95 -9.97 -5.33 -2.46
N VAL A 96 -10.90 -5.61 -3.35
CA VAL A 96 -12.17 -4.87 -3.42
C VAL A 96 -13.01 -5.10 -2.15
N ASN A 97 -13.12 -6.35 -1.69
CA ASN A 97 -13.86 -6.67 -0.47
C ASN A 97 -13.23 -6.04 0.78
N ALA A 98 -11.92 -5.79 0.76
CA ALA A 98 -11.20 -5.15 1.85
C ALA A 98 -11.20 -3.61 1.77
N GLY A 99 -12.08 -3.03 0.97
CA GLY A 99 -12.26 -1.58 0.88
C GLY A 99 -11.58 -0.91 -0.31
N GLY A 100 -10.99 -1.69 -1.20
CA GLY A 100 -10.38 -1.18 -2.42
C GLY A 100 -11.39 -0.84 -3.51
N THR A 101 -11.00 0.05 -4.40
CA THR A 101 -11.80 0.43 -5.58
C THR A 101 -10.95 0.20 -6.82
N ARG A 102 -11.43 -0.64 -7.71
CA ARG A 102 -10.77 -0.83 -9.00
C ARG A 102 -10.97 0.44 -9.83
N VAL A 103 -9.88 0.99 -10.36
CA VAL A 103 -9.89 2.26 -11.10
C VAL A 103 -9.18 2.09 -12.43
N THR A 104 -9.52 2.98 -13.38
CA THR A 104 -8.77 3.14 -14.62
C THR A 104 -7.49 3.92 -14.32
N ALA A 105 -6.35 3.43 -14.78
CA ALA A 105 -5.08 4.10 -14.57
C ALA A 105 -5.02 5.43 -15.33
N ARG A 106 -4.30 6.41 -14.78
CA ARG A 106 -4.05 7.68 -15.49
C ARG A 106 -3.21 7.44 -16.74
N ASN A 107 -2.21 6.55 -16.63
CA ASN A 107 -1.40 6.11 -17.77
C ASN A 107 -1.97 4.80 -18.30
N PRO A 108 -2.46 4.78 -19.57
CA PRO A 108 -3.05 3.56 -20.15
C PRO A 108 -2.12 2.34 -20.16
N TYR A 109 -0.82 2.55 -20.07
CA TYR A 109 0.17 1.48 -19.97
C TYR A 109 -0.18 0.50 -18.82
N TRP A 110 -0.60 1.04 -17.68
CA TRP A 110 -0.91 0.20 -16.53
C TRP A 110 -2.20 -0.60 -16.70
N ASP A 111 -3.17 -0.08 -17.47
CA ASP A 111 -4.38 -0.85 -17.80
C ASP A 111 -4.08 -1.95 -18.82
N GLN A 112 -3.16 -1.69 -19.74
CA GLN A 112 -2.74 -2.69 -20.73
C GLN A 112 -2.00 -3.86 -20.05
N TRP A 113 -1.17 -3.57 -19.05
CA TRP A 113 -0.27 -4.54 -18.44
C TRP A 113 -0.56 -4.82 -16.97
N GLY A 114 -1.77 -4.56 -16.52
CA GLY A 114 -2.10 -4.81 -15.15
C GLY A 114 -3.46 -4.29 -14.73
N ILE A 115 -3.65 -4.21 -13.42
CA ILE A 115 -4.87 -3.76 -12.77
C ILE A 115 -4.49 -2.76 -11.71
N THR A 116 -5.26 -1.68 -11.60
CA THR A 116 -5.04 -0.64 -10.60
C THR A 116 -6.20 -0.62 -9.61
N ILE A 117 -5.87 -0.66 -8.32
CA ILE A 117 -6.84 -0.62 -7.24
C ILE A 117 -6.43 0.48 -6.27
N ALA A 118 -7.35 1.40 -6.00
CA ALA A 118 -7.15 2.44 -5.00
C ALA A 118 -7.47 1.90 -3.61
N ASP A 119 -6.64 2.23 -2.62
CA ASP A 119 -6.91 1.93 -1.23
C ASP A 119 -7.95 2.91 -0.66
N PRO A 120 -8.36 2.78 0.62
CA PRO A 120 -9.37 3.69 1.19
C PRO A 120 -8.98 5.18 1.19
N ASP A 121 -7.69 5.49 1.14
CA ASP A 121 -7.20 6.88 1.09
C ASP A 121 -6.98 7.39 -0.34
N GLY A 122 -7.10 6.51 -1.33
CA GLY A 122 -6.86 6.85 -2.72
C GLY A 122 -5.45 6.54 -3.22
N TYR A 123 -4.58 5.96 -2.39
CA TYR A 123 -3.28 5.46 -2.86
C TYR A 123 -3.49 4.28 -3.79
N ARG A 124 -2.76 4.26 -4.89
CA ARG A 124 -2.98 3.28 -5.94
C ARG A 124 -1.98 2.15 -5.90
N LEU A 125 -2.50 0.93 -5.88
CA LEU A 125 -1.75 -0.30 -6.04
C LEU A 125 -1.93 -0.78 -7.47
N VAL A 126 -0.81 -0.98 -8.18
CA VAL A 126 -0.82 -1.58 -9.51
C VAL A 126 -0.26 -2.99 -9.40
N LEU A 127 -1.06 -3.96 -9.83
CA LEU A 127 -0.62 -5.35 -9.98
C LEU A 127 -0.29 -5.53 -11.46
N SER A 128 1.00 -5.53 -11.77
CA SER A 128 1.47 -5.62 -13.15
C SER A 128 1.67 -7.07 -13.56
N THR A 129 1.22 -7.40 -14.78
CA THR A 129 1.45 -8.74 -15.36
C THR A 129 2.87 -8.92 -15.83
N ARG A 130 3.63 -7.84 -15.93
CA ARG A 130 5.00 -7.86 -16.42
C ARG A 130 5.98 -8.29 -15.33
N SER A 131 7.18 -8.61 -15.74
CA SER A 131 8.31 -8.88 -14.86
C SER A 131 9.24 -7.69 -14.86
N TRP A 132 9.90 -7.45 -13.74
CA TRP A 132 11.02 -6.49 -13.68
C TRP A 132 12.31 -7.27 -13.90
N PRO A 133 13.14 -6.83 -14.85
CA PRO A 133 14.44 -7.49 -15.09
C PRO A 133 15.46 -7.24 -14.00
#